data_7cbf58ca7dfb77d1c6d32201f7a8f221
#
_entry.id   7cbf58ca7dfb77d1c6d32201f7a8f221
#
_cell.length_a   1.000
_cell.length_b   1.000
_cell.length_c   1.000
_cell.angle_alpha   90.00
_cell.angle_beta   90.00
_cell.angle_gamma   90.00
#
_symmetry.space_group_name_H-M   'P 1'
#
loop_
_entity.id
_entity.type
_entity.pdbx_description
1 polymer ?
#
loop_
_entity_poly.entity_id
_entity_poly.type
_entity_poly.pdbx_seq_one_letter_code
_entity_poly.pdbx_strand_id
1 'polypeptide(L)'
;MARGSLSLPALRGGLLALLAAALFGISTPLVQRLGAGLGAFTTAALLYAGAAVVGALSLRTAAHEARLQRSDAWRLIGMAGFGAALGPVALSWGLQHTSGASASLMLTLEALFTATLAWWLYSETMDRRVWAAMLLLLAGGMALVMDQGLQGGTQLLGLLAVLLATVAWGVDNTLSRGLAERDPSQVVMAKASLGAAATACLAMAWGEPLPTLTAALGLFAVGATGYGLSLRFYLLAQRAFGAARTGSVFAFAPFIGAAVAFGFGERSAGWLMLLGGLLMLAGVLLHLAESHGHEHAHDPL
;
A
#
# COMPACT_ATOMS: atom_id res chain seq x y z
N MET A 1 -28.24 14.46 -23.72
CA MET A 1 -27.28 14.49 -22.62
C MET A 1 -27.94 13.88 -21.39
N ALA A 2 -27.86 12.56 -21.21
CA ALA A 2 -28.38 11.87 -20.03
C ALA A 2 -27.35 12.03 -18.92
N ARG A 3 -27.66 12.81 -17.90
CA ARG A 3 -26.91 12.80 -16.61
C ARG A 3 -27.18 11.43 -15.98
N GLY A 4 -26.23 10.49 -16.14
CA GLY A 4 -26.24 9.24 -15.42
C GLY A 4 -26.17 9.54 -13.92
N SER A 5 -27.28 9.41 -13.22
CA SER A 5 -27.28 9.39 -11.75
C SER A 5 -26.47 8.17 -11.33
N LEU A 6 -25.35 8.40 -10.67
CA LEU A 6 -24.59 7.32 -10.03
C LEU A 6 -25.54 6.52 -9.15
N SER A 7 -25.62 5.21 -9.36
CA SER A 7 -26.43 4.35 -8.49
C SER A 7 -25.90 4.43 -7.06
N LEU A 8 -26.77 4.36 -6.05
CA LEU A 8 -26.39 4.41 -4.63
C LEU A 8 -25.25 3.42 -4.28
N PRO A 9 -25.22 2.18 -4.81
CA PRO A 9 -24.10 1.27 -4.60
C PRO A 9 -22.77 1.76 -5.17
N ALA A 10 -22.77 2.37 -6.37
CA ALA A 10 -21.57 2.91 -6.98
C ALA A 10 -21.01 4.12 -6.20
N LEU A 11 -21.88 5.01 -5.71
CA LEU A 11 -21.48 6.12 -4.85
C LEU A 11 -20.84 5.62 -3.54
N ARG A 12 -21.48 4.62 -2.90
CA ARG A 12 -20.97 3.98 -1.67
C ARG A 12 -19.61 3.34 -1.90
N GLY A 13 -19.45 2.61 -3.00
CA GLY A 13 -18.17 1.96 -3.37
C GLY A 13 -17.07 2.99 -3.61
N GLY A 14 -17.35 4.05 -4.33
CA GLY A 14 -16.40 5.15 -4.56
C GLY A 14 -15.96 5.86 -3.28
N LEU A 15 -16.89 6.12 -2.34
CA LEU A 15 -16.57 6.70 -1.03
C LEU A 15 -15.70 5.78 -0.19
N LEU A 16 -15.99 4.48 -0.17
CA LEU A 16 -15.17 3.49 0.55
C LEU A 16 -13.75 3.41 -0.04
N ALA A 17 -13.61 3.43 -1.36
CA ALA A 17 -12.30 3.45 -2.03
C ALA A 17 -11.51 4.72 -1.68
N LEU A 18 -12.16 5.89 -1.68
CA LEU A 18 -11.53 7.15 -1.31
C LEU A 18 -11.10 7.16 0.16
N LEU A 19 -11.95 6.67 1.07
CA LEU A 19 -11.60 6.53 2.48
C LEU A 19 -10.41 5.57 2.66
N ALA A 20 -10.38 4.45 1.95
CA ALA A 20 -9.26 3.53 1.97
C ALA A 20 -7.96 4.23 1.53
N ALA A 21 -7.98 4.93 0.39
CA ALA A 21 -6.84 5.67 -0.12
C ALA A 21 -6.37 6.77 0.85
N ALA A 22 -7.30 7.51 1.45
CA ALA A 22 -6.99 8.57 2.41
C ALA A 22 -6.34 8.00 3.67
N LEU A 23 -6.91 6.96 4.27
CA LEU A 23 -6.37 6.33 5.48
C LEU A 23 -4.97 5.75 5.25
N PHE A 24 -4.75 5.07 4.12
CA PHE A 24 -3.44 4.54 3.77
C PHE A 24 -2.44 5.66 3.47
N GLY A 25 -2.81 6.62 2.62
CA GLY A 25 -1.94 7.75 2.26
C GLY A 25 -1.48 8.55 3.47
N ILE A 26 -2.41 8.94 4.36
CA ILE A 26 -2.11 9.67 5.59
C ILE A 26 -1.20 8.84 6.53
N SER A 27 -1.28 7.52 6.51
CA SER A 27 -0.51 6.66 7.40
C SER A 27 1.01 6.83 7.20
N THR A 28 1.50 6.99 5.97
CA THR A 28 2.94 7.09 5.67
C THR A 28 3.64 8.23 6.43
N PRO A 29 3.21 9.50 6.33
CA PRO A 29 3.85 10.59 7.08
C PRO A 29 3.58 10.50 8.60
N LEU A 30 2.52 9.84 9.04
CA LEU A 30 2.29 9.57 10.46
C LEU A 30 3.26 8.52 11.00
N VAL A 31 3.52 7.44 10.24
CA VAL A 31 4.55 6.44 10.59
C VAL A 31 5.92 7.10 10.70
N GLN A 32 6.26 7.98 9.79
CA GLN A 32 7.52 8.74 9.85
C GLN A 32 7.65 9.50 11.17
N ARG A 33 6.63 10.25 11.56
CA ARG A 33 6.67 11.08 12.78
C ARG A 33 6.65 10.28 14.07
N LEU A 34 5.73 9.32 14.15
CA LEU A 34 5.55 8.52 15.36
C LEU A 34 6.62 7.45 15.52
N GLY A 35 7.21 6.98 14.43
CA GLY A 35 8.31 6.02 14.42
C GLY A 35 9.69 6.67 14.56
N ALA A 36 9.77 8.00 14.61
CA ALA A 36 11.06 8.69 14.75
C ALA A 36 11.81 8.24 16.00
N GLY A 37 13.05 7.75 15.81
CA GLY A 37 13.89 7.23 16.91
C GLY A 37 13.50 5.84 17.43
N LEU A 38 12.50 5.18 16.86
CA LEU A 38 12.17 3.79 17.17
C LEU A 38 12.85 2.82 16.20
N GLY A 39 13.02 1.57 16.62
CA GLY A 39 13.47 0.52 15.72
C GLY A 39 12.44 0.22 14.63
N ALA A 40 12.93 -0.21 13.48
CA ALA A 40 12.08 -0.51 12.34
C ALA A 40 11.20 -1.75 12.60
N PHE A 41 11.73 -2.74 13.31
CA PHE A 41 10.97 -3.94 13.69
C PHE A 41 9.86 -3.60 14.68
N THR A 42 10.15 -2.79 15.70
CA THR A 42 9.16 -2.32 16.70
C THR A 42 8.04 -1.54 16.00
N THR A 43 8.39 -0.63 15.08
CA THR A 43 7.41 0.15 14.32
C THR A 43 6.51 -0.77 13.49
N ALA A 44 7.08 -1.71 12.73
CA ALA A 44 6.33 -2.67 11.93
C ALA A 44 5.42 -3.57 12.80
N ALA A 45 5.92 -4.05 13.94
CA ALA A 45 5.15 -4.87 14.88
C ALA A 45 3.89 -4.15 15.39
N LEU A 46 4.03 -2.89 15.79
CA LEU A 46 2.91 -2.09 16.28
C LEU A 46 1.87 -1.80 15.18
N LEU A 47 2.31 -1.47 13.98
CA LEU A 47 1.42 -1.25 12.83
C LEU A 47 0.59 -2.50 12.53
N TYR A 48 1.25 -3.65 12.45
CA TYR A 48 0.54 -4.89 12.10
C TYR A 48 -0.23 -5.49 13.28
N ALA A 49 0.15 -5.21 14.54
CA ALA A 49 -0.70 -5.51 15.69
C ALA A 49 -2.04 -4.74 15.62
N GLY A 50 -2.01 -3.46 15.27
CA GLY A 50 -3.22 -2.68 15.04
C GLY A 50 -4.08 -3.24 13.90
N ALA A 51 -3.47 -3.59 12.77
CA ALA A 51 -4.17 -4.20 11.64
C ALA A 51 -4.79 -5.56 12.01
N ALA A 52 -4.09 -6.39 12.79
CA ALA A 52 -4.57 -7.68 13.24
C ALA A 52 -5.83 -7.55 14.10
N VAL A 53 -5.88 -6.56 14.99
CA VAL A 53 -7.08 -6.29 15.82
C VAL A 53 -8.27 -5.91 14.95
N VAL A 54 -8.10 -5.06 13.93
CA VAL A 54 -9.18 -4.74 13.00
C VAL A 54 -9.63 -5.96 12.21
N GLY A 55 -8.69 -6.80 11.75
CA GLY A 55 -8.99 -8.07 11.10
C GLY A 55 -9.84 -8.98 12.00
N ALA A 56 -9.42 -9.15 13.27
CA ALA A 56 -10.12 -9.97 14.26
C ALA A 56 -11.54 -9.46 14.57
N LEU A 57 -11.70 -8.15 14.74
CA LEU A 57 -13.02 -7.54 14.96
C LEU A 57 -13.94 -7.68 13.74
N SER A 58 -13.36 -7.74 12.54
CA SER A 58 -14.10 -7.90 11.29
C SER A 58 -14.60 -9.33 11.05
N LEU A 59 -14.02 -10.34 11.67
CA LEU A 59 -14.46 -11.75 11.59
C LEU A 59 -15.90 -11.94 12.03
N ARG A 60 -16.39 -11.13 12.96
CA ARG A 60 -17.76 -11.23 13.49
C ARG A 60 -18.84 -10.95 12.44
N THR A 61 -18.48 -10.35 11.32
CA THR A 61 -19.42 -9.98 10.23
C THR A 61 -19.33 -10.89 9.01
N ALA A 62 -18.43 -11.88 9.00
CA ALA A 62 -18.05 -12.67 7.82
C ALA A 62 -18.67 -14.10 7.80
N ALA A 63 -19.90 -14.27 8.29
CA ALA A 63 -20.50 -15.59 8.57
C ALA A 63 -20.68 -16.56 7.38
N HIS A 64 -20.44 -16.15 6.12
CA HIS A 64 -20.78 -16.94 4.91
C HIS A 64 -19.65 -17.05 3.88
N GLU A 65 -18.40 -16.75 4.24
CA GLU A 65 -17.28 -16.78 3.29
C GLU A 65 -16.41 -18.05 3.41
N ALA A 66 -15.72 -18.42 2.33
CA ALA A 66 -14.84 -19.58 2.32
C ALA A 66 -13.67 -19.41 3.28
N ARG A 67 -13.57 -20.31 4.26
CA ARG A 67 -12.50 -20.26 5.28
C ARG A 67 -11.13 -20.58 4.69
N LEU A 68 -10.07 -20.06 5.33
CA LEU A 68 -8.70 -20.45 5.05
C LEU A 68 -8.51 -21.96 5.25
N GLN A 69 -7.76 -22.57 4.35
CA GLN A 69 -7.42 -24.00 4.37
C GLN A 69 -5.93 -24.20 4.66
N ARG A 70 -5.56 -25.42 5.07
CA ARG A 70 -4.14 -25.75 5.29
C ARG A 70 -3.28 -25.61 4.04
N SER A 71 -3.86 -25.87 2.86
CA SER A 71 -3.22 -25.65 1.56
C SER A 71 -2.85 -24.19 1.27
N ASP A 72 -3.49 -23.24 1.94
CA ASP A 72 -3.24 -21.81 1.77
C ASP A 72 -2.05 -21.32 2.61
N ALA A 73 -1.53 -22.15 3.53
CA ALA A 73 -0.54 -21.77 4.52
C ALA A 73 0.75 -21.18 3.90
N TRP A 74 1.26 -21.78 2.82
CA TRP A 74 2.50 -21.30 2.19
C TRP A 74 2.34 -19.89 1.58
N ARG A 75 1.16 -19.61 0.97
CA ARG A 75 0.84 -18.27 0.46
C ARG A 75 0.73 -17.27 1.59
N LEU A 76 0.03 -17.66 2.66
CA LEU A 76 -0.15 -16.83 3.83
C LEU A 76 1.18 -16.50 4.53
N ILE A 77 2.08 -17.47 4.65
CA ILE A 77 3.43 -17.25 5.19
C ILE A 77 4.24 -16.32 4.27
N GLY A 78 4.18 -16.52 2.96
CA GLY A 78 4.80 -15.62 1.99
C GLY A 78 4.26 -14.19 2.10
N MET A 79 2.93 -14.03 2.16
CA MET A 79 2.27 -12.73 2.35
C MET A 79 2.65 -12.08 3.69
N ALA A 80 2.75 -12.86 4.76
CA ALA A 80 3.20 -12.33 6.06
C ALA A 80 4.68 -11.91 6.01
N GLY A 81 5.53 -12.71 5.39
CA GLY A 81 6.97 -12.42 5.26
C GLY A 81 7.24 -11.19 4.42
N PHE A 82 6.67 -11.11 3.22
CA PHE A 82 6.87 -9.96 2.32
C PHE A 82 6.00 -8.77 2.72
N GLY A 83 4.70 -8.97 2.86
CA GLY A 83 3.75 -7.87 3.00
C GLY A 83 3.59 -7.36 4.43
N ALA A 84 3.81 -8.18 5.47
CA ALA A 84 3.60 -7.79 6.85
C ALA A 84 4.88 -7.76 7.72
N ALA A 85 6.02 -8.22 7.18
CA ALA A 85 7.31 -8.10 7.85
C ALA A 85 8.31 -7.27 7.00
N LEU A 86 8.79 -7.79 5.87
CA LEU A 86 9.83 -7.12 5.07
C LEU A 86 9.38 -5.73 4.60
N GLY A 87 8.20 -5.62 3.98
CA GLY A 87 7.69 -4.34 3.47
C GLY A 87 7.61 -3.25 4.55
N PRO A 88 6.87 -3.47 5.66
CA PRO A 88 6.74 -2.46 6.70
C PRO A 88 8.04 -2.17 7.44
N VAL A 89 8.95 -3.14 7.62
CA VAL A 89 10.28 -2.89 8.20
C VAL A 89 11.11 -2.01 7.27
N ALA A 90 11.16 -2.33 5.98
CA ALA A 90 11.88 -1.55 4.98
C ALA A 90 11.29 -0.12 4.86
N LEU A 91 9.96 0.02 4.85
CA LEU A 91 9.31 1.33 4.87
C LEU A 91 9.65 2.11 6.13
N SER A 92 9.53 1.49 7.31
CA SER A 92 9.79 2.16 8.60
C SER A 92 11.23 2.65 8.71
N TRP A 93 12.18 1.85 8.27
CA TRP A 93 13.58 2.24 8.22
C TRP A 93 13.81 3.35 7.19
N GLY A 94 13.23 3.20 6.00
CA GLY A 94 13.33 4.18 4.91
C GLY A 94 12.80 5.56 5.32
N LEU A 95 11.65 5.61 5.96
CA LEU A 95 11.01 6.84 6.43
C LEU A 95 11.84 7.62 7.48
N GLN A 96 12.75 6.96 8.18
CA GLN A 96 13.67 7.61 9.10
C GLN A 96 14.89 8.24 8.39
N HIS A 97 15.11 7.90 7.11
CA HIS A 97 16.30 8.28 6.37
C HIS A 97 16.00 9.07 5.08
N THR A 98 14.71 9.22 4.72
CA THR A 98 14.31 10.02 3.55
C THR A 98 13.09 10.89 3.87
N SER A 99 12.70 11.79 2.96
CA SER A 99 11.52 12.62 3.15
C SER A 99 10.23 11.78 3.04
N GLY A 100 9.22 12.11 3.86
CA GLY A 100 7.92 11.44 3.82
C GLY A 100 7.20 11.65 2.49
N ALA A 101 7.40 12.80 1.85
CA ALA A 101 6.84 13.09 0.55
C ALA A 101 7.48 12.21 -0.55
N SER A 102 8.83 12.10 -0.60
CA SER A 102 9.52 11.22 -1.55
C SER A 102 9.20 9.75 -1.30
N ALA A 103 9.15 9.32 -0.02
CA ALA A 103 8.73 7.98 0.36
C ALA A 103 7.30 7.69 -0.11
N SER A 104 6.36 8.60 0.15
CA SER A 104 4.97 8.44 -0.28
C SER A 104 4.86 8.29 -1.80
N LEU A 105 5.53 9.15 -2.58
CA LEU A 105 5.53 9.06 -4.04
C LEU A 105 6.17 7.74 -4.52
N MET A 106 7.27 7.30 -3.90
CA MET A 106 7.93 6.04 -4.26
C MET A 106 6.99 4.84 -4.12
N LEU A 107 6.05 4.85 -3.18
CA LEU A 107 5.04 3.79 -3.03
C LEU A 107 4.15 3.59 -4.27
N THR A 108 4.07 4.58 -5.17
CA THR A 108 3.35 4.43 -6.44
C THR A 108 3.93 3.31 -7.31
N LEU A 109 5.23 2.99 -7.14
CA LEU A 109 5.89 1.89 -7.86
C LEU A 109 5.40 0.49 -7.46
N GLU A 110 4.64 0.36 -6.38
CA GLU A 110 3.99 -0.91 -6.01
C GLU A 110 3.13 -1.44 -7.15
N ALA A 111 2.39 -0.56 -7.84
CA ALA A 111 1.59 -0.92 -9.00
C ALA A 111 2.45 -1.48 -10.16
N LEU A 112 3.63 -0.89 -10.40
CA LEU A 112 4.58 -1.38 -11.40
C LEU A 112 5.04 -2.82 -11.09
N PHE A 113 5.45 -3.07 -9.84
CA PHE A 113 5.93 -4.40 -9.45
C PHE A 113 4.81 -5.43 -9.45
N THR A 114 3.62 -5.08 -8.96
CA THR A 114 2.44 -5.95 -8.99
C THR A 114 2.07 -6.32 -10.43
N ALA A 115 2.03 -5.35 -11.35
CA ALA A 115 1.71 -5.60 -12.76
C ALA A 115 2.79 -6.46 -13.44
N THR A 116 4.07 -6.17 -13.20
CA THR A 116 5.19 -6.95 -13.76
C THR A 116 5.15 -8.41 -13.30
N LEU A 117 4.91 -8.64 -12.01
CA LEU A 117 4.79 -9.99 -11.45
C LEU A 117 3.56 -10.72 -11.96
N ALA A 118 2.43 -10.02 -12.12
CA ALA A 118 1.21 -10.58 -12.69
C ALA A 118 1.41 -11.02 -14.15
N TRP A 119 2.07 -10.19 -14.96
CA TRP A 119 2.44 -10.53 -16.33
C TRP A 119 3.35 -11.76 -16.38
N TRP A 120 4.38 -11.81 -15.53
CA TRP A 120 5.35 -12.90 -15.55
C TRP A 120 4.79 -14.22 -14.99
N LEU A 121 4.07 -14.20 -13.87
CA LEU A 121 3.59 -15.39 -13.18
C LEU A 121 2.24 -15.90 -13.70
N TYR A 122 1.37 -15.00 -14.13
CA TYR A 122 0.02 -15.35 -14.55
C TYR A 122 -0.21 -15.16 -16.05
N SER A 123 0.85 -14.80 -16.82
CA SER A 123 0.78 -14.57 -18.26
C SER A 123 -0.29 -13.56 -18.66
N GLU A 124 -0.54 -12.56 -17.81
CA GLU A 124 -1.50 -11.50 -18.14
C GLU A 124 -1.04 -10.69 -19.34
N THR A 125 -1.96 -10.39 -20.22
CA THR A 125 -1.66 -9.55 -21.40
C THR A 125 -1.50 -8.09 -20.95
N MET A 126 -0.41 -7.47 -21.36
CA MET A 126 -0.20 -6.03 -21.18
C MET A 126 -0.32 -5.33 -22.52
N ASP A 127 -1.22 -4.37 -22.60
CA ASP A 127 -1.33 -3.54 -23.78
C ASP A 127 -0.25 -2.43 -23.81
N ARG A 128 -0.19 -1.66 -24.91
CA ARG A 128 0.79 -0.58 -25.08
C ARG A 128 0.62 0.54 -24.05
N ARG A 129 -0.58 0.75 -23.55
CA ARG A 129 -0.87 1.81 -22.57
C ARG A 129 -0.35 1.42 -21.18
N VAL A 130 -0.52 0.15 -20.79
CA VAL A 130 0.07 -0.37 -19.54
C VAL A 130 1.59 -0.23 -19.58
N TRP A 131 2.24 -0.64 -20.70
CA TRP A 131 3.68 -0.46 -20.86
C TRP A 131 4.11 1.01 -20.76
N ALA A 132 3.37 1.92 -21.40
CA ALA A 132 3.65 3.36 -21.33
C ALA A 132 3.45 3.90 -19.90
N ALA A 133 2.40 3.47 -19.19
CA ALA A 133 2.18 3.82 -17.78
C ALA A 133 3.33 3.34 -16.89
N MET A 134 3.78 2.09 -17.08
CA MET A 134 4.92 1.52 -16.33
C MET A 134 6.22 2.28 -16.59
N LEU A 135 6.48 2.68 -17.84
CA LEU A 135 7.65 3.50 -18.18
C LEU A 135 7.61 4.89 -17.49
N LEU A 136 6.42 5.51 -17.44
CA LEU A 136 6.24 6.78 -16.73
C LEU A 136 6.46 6.63 -15.24
N LEU A 137 5.93 5.56 -14.62
CA LEU A 137 6.17 5.25 -13.21
C LEU A 137 7.65 5.03 -12.93
N LEU A 138 8.34 4.26 -13.78
CA LEU A 138 9.76 3.99 -13.66
C LEU A 138 10.60 5.27 -13.81
N ALA A 139 10.28 6.09 -14.81
CA ALA A 139 10.97 7.38 -15.03
C ALA A 139 10.77 8.33 -13.84
N GLY A 140 9.55 8.35 -13.27
CA GLY A 140 9.25 9.10 -12.05
C GLY A 140 10.07 8.60 -10.84
N GLY A 141 10.16 7.29 -10.67
CA GLY A 141 10.99 6.67 -9.62
C GLY A 141 12.47 7.00 -9.78
N MET A 142 12.99 6.96 -11.00
CA MET A 142 14.37 7.36 -11.28
C MET A 142 14.62 8.84 -10.95
N ALA A 143 13.69 9.73 -11.27
CA ALA A 143 13.80 11.15 -10.90
C ALA A 143 13.86 11.35 -9.38
N LEU A 144 13.05 10.59 -8.60
CA LEU A 144 13.11 10.61 -7.14
C LEU A 144 14.45 10.07 -6.60
N VAL A 145 14.98 9.00 -7.19
CA VAL A 145 16.28 8.44 -6.80
C VAL A 145 17.39 9.45 -7.06
N MET A 146 17.36 10.16 -8.20
CA MET A 146 18.32 11.22 -8.51
C MET A 146 18.18 12.40 -7.55
N ASP A 147 16.96 12.83 -7.23
CA ASP A 147 16.72 13.93 -6.29
C ASP A 147 17.30 13.62 -4.90
N GLN A 148 17.03 12.43 -4.38
CA GLN A 148 17.53 12.00 -3.06
C GLN A 148 19.05 11.75 -3.09
N GLY A 149 19.59 11.27 -4.20
CA GLY A 149 21.03 11.12 -4.38
C GLY A 149 21.79 12.46 -4.31
N LEU A 150 21.20 13.53 -4.82
CA LEU A 150 21.75 14.88 -4.73
C LEU A 150 21.68 15.45 -3.29
N GLN A 151 20.72 15.00 -2.48
CA GLN A 151 20.57 15.42 -1.08
C GLN A 151 21.52 14.69 -0.13
N GLY A 152 22.02 13.51 -0.51
CA GLY A 152 23.02 12.75 0.24
C GLY A 152 22.80 11.26 0.25
N GLY A 153 23.84 10.51 0.58
CA GLY A 153 23.82 9.03 0.54
C GLY A 153 22.82 8.41 1.50
N THR A 154 22.59 8.99 2.67
CA THR A 154 21.63 8.50 3.66
C THR A 154 20.19 8.60 3.15
N GLN A 155 19.82 9.72 2.53
CA GLN A 155 18.52 9.94 1.93
C GLN A 155 18.26 8.97 0.77
N LEU A 156 19.27 8.73 -0.05
CA LEU A 156 19.20 7.75 -1.13
C LEU A 156 18.96 6.34 -0.58
N LEU A 157 19.71 5.92 0.45
CA LEU A 157 19.52 4.60 1.06
C LEU A 157 18.12 4.48 1.68
N GLY A 158 17.61 5.53 2.31
CA GLY A 158 16.24 5.58 2.83
C GLY A 158 15.21 5.36 1.72
N LEU A 159 15.36 6.04 0.59
CA LEU A 159 14.46 5.88 -0.55
C LEU A 159 14.55 4.48 -1.18
N LEU A 160 15.76 3.90 -1.26
CA LEU A 160 15.95 2.52 -1.75
C LEU A 160 15.31 1.49 -0.82
N ALA A 161 15.31 1.73 0.49
CA ALA A 161 14.56 0.89 1.43
C ALA A 161 13.04 0.98 1.21
N VAL A 162 12.51 2.18 0.91
CA VAL A 162 11.10 2.33 0.52
C VAL A 162 10.82 1.60 -0.80
N LEU A 163 11.74 1.66 -1.78
CA LEU A 163 11.63 0.89 -3.01
C LEU A 163 11.58 -0.62 -2.73
N LEU A 164 12.39 -1.13 -1.80
CA LEU A 164 12.32 -2.53 -1.36
C LEU A 164 10.95 -2.86 -0.76
N ALA A 165 10.35 -1.94 0.00
CA ALA A 165 9.00 -2.11 0.53
C ALA A 165 7.96 -2.25 -0.61
N THR A 166 8.05 -1.44 -1.68
CA THR A 166 7.14 -1.55 -2.83
C THR A 166 7.28 -2.88 -3.56
N VAL A 167 8.51 -3.39 -3.71
CA VAL A 167 8.74 -4.73 -4.27
C VAL A 167 8.10 -5.80 -3.39
N ALA A 168 8.32 -5.73 -2.07
CA ALA A 168 7.76 -6.68 -1.12
C ALA A 168 6.22 -6.70 -1.15
N TRP A 169 5.58 -5.53 -1.22
CA TRP A 169 4.13 -5.44 -1.36
C TRP A 169 3.63 -5.86 -2.74
N GLY A 170 4.39 -5.65 -3.80
CA GLY A 170 4.10 -6.21 -5.13
C GLY A 170 4.05 -7.74 -5.11
N VAL A 171 4.99 -8.39 -4.41
CA VAL A 171 4.97 -9.85 -4.19
C VAL A 171 3.75 -10.27 -3.35
N ASP A 172 3.48 -9.56 -2.26
CA ASP A 172 2.32 -9.80 -1.40
C ASP A 172 1.00 -9.73 -2.18
N ASN A 173 0.80 -8.67 -2.97
CA ASN A 173 -0.38 -8.51 -3.81
C ASN A 173 -0.52 -9.64 -4.83
N THR A 174 0.58 -10.08 -5.40
CA THR A 174 0.59 -11.20 -6.35
C THR A 174 0.22 -12.53 -5.68
N LEU A 175 0.75 -12.80 -4.48
CA LEU A 175 0.39 -13.98 -3.71
C LEU A 175 -1.08 -13.95 -3.23
N SER A 176 -1.59 -12.76 -2.90
CA SER A 176 -2.95 -12.58 -2.41
C SER A 176 -4.04 -12.97 -3.44
N ARG A 177 -3.73 -12.90 -4.75
CA ARG A 177 -4.64 -13.37 -5.81
C ARG A 177 -5.07 -14.83 -5.60
N GLY A 178 -4.14 -15.68 -5.17
CA GLY A 178 -4.44 -17.09 -4.90
C GLY A 178 -5.36 -17.32 -3.68
N LEU A 179 -5.63 -16.26 -2.90
CA LEU A 179 -6.53 -16.26 -1.74
C LEU A 179 -7.76 -15.37 -1.93
N ALA A 180 -8.01 -14.88 -3.15
CA ALA A 180 -9.08 -13.93 -3.44
C ALA A 180 -10.49 -14.48 -3.09
N GLU A 181 -10.69 -15.79 -3.18
CA GLU A 181 -11.95 -16.46 -2.84
C GLU A 181 -12.11 -16.76 -1.34
N ARG A 182 -11.05 -16.55 -0.55
CA ARG A 182 -11.08 -16.75 0.90
C ARG A 182 -11.70 -15.56 1.62
N ASP A 183 -12.12 -15.79 2.87
CA ASP A 183 -12.59 -14.70 3.75
C ASP A 183 -11.48 -13.66 3.94
N PRO A 184 -11.66 -12.42 3.44
CA PRO A 184 -10.64 -11.39 3.54
C PRO A 184 -10.28 -11.04 4.98
N SER A 185 -11.23 -11.13 5.92
CA SER A 185 -10.99 -10.83 7.33
C SER A 185 -10.07 -11.86 7.97
N GLN A 186 -10.23 -13.16 7.62
CA GLN A 186 -9.32 -14.21 8.06
C GLN A 186 -7.92 -14.03 7.47
N VAL A 187 -7.81 -13.71 6.18
CA VAL A 187 -6.53 -13.48 5.50
C VAL A 187 -5.80 -12.30 6.17
N VAL A 188 -6.48 -11.16 6.34
CA VAL A 188 -5.89 -9.96 6.97
C VAL A 188 -5.46 -10.25 8.40
N MET A 189 -6.34 -10.84 9.21
CA MET A 189 -6.01 -11.17 10.60
C MET A 189 -4.81 -12.11 10.69
N ALA A 190 -4.81 -13.20 9.95
CA ALA A 190 -3.75 -14.20 10.03
C ALA A 190 -2.41 -13.63 9.51
N LYS A 191 -2.41 -12.96 8.35
CA LYS A 191 -1.23 -12.28 7.81
C LYS A 191 -0.68 -11.25 8.78
N ALA A 192 -1.53 -10.37 9.29
CA ALA A 192 -1.10 -9.29 10.18
C ALA A 192 -0.60 -9.81 11.53
N SER A 193 -1.25 -10.84 12.09
CA SER A 193 -0.80 -11.47 13.34
C SER A 193 0.57 -12.15 13.18
N LEU A 194 0.79 -12.88 12.08
CA LEU A 194 2.07 -13.51 11.78
C LEU A 194 3.18 -12.45 11.60
N GLY A 195 2.90 -11.39 10.83
CA GLY A 195 3.84 -10.31 10.61
C GLY A 195 4.18 -9.56 11.90
N ALA A 196 3.17 -9.21 12.71
CA ALA A 196 3.36 -8.56 13.99
C ALA A 196 4.19 -9.41 14.96
N ALA A 197 3.88 -10.71 15.07
CA ALA A 197 4.64 -11.63 15.93
C ALA A 197 6.09 -11.77 15.45
N ALA A 198 6.32 -11.98 14.14
CA ALA A 198 7.66 -12.12 13.59
C ALA A 198 8.49 -10.85 13.82
N THR A 199 7.95 -9.67 13.54
CA THR A 199 8.66 -8.40 13.72
C THR A 199 8.85 -8.05 15.18
N ALA A 200 7.91 -8.38 16.07
CA ALA A 200 8.10 -8.24 17.53
C ALA A 200 9.22 -9.15 18.05
N CYS A 201 9.29 -10.40 17.60
CA CYS A 201 10.40 -11.30 17.95
C CYS A 201 11.75 -10.76 17.46
N LEU A 202 11.79 -10.21 16.23
CA LEU A 202 13.00 -9.60 15.70
C LEU A 202 13.39 -8.35 16.49
N ALA A 203 12.44 -7.48 16.86
CA ALA A 203 12.71 -6.31 17.69
C ALA A 203 13.36 -6.69 19.04
N MET A 204 12.83 -7.73 19.69
CA MET A 204 13.41 -8.25 20.93
C MET A 204 14.79 -8.87 20.70
N ALA A 205 14.97 -9.65 19.65
CA ALA A 205 16.24 -10.30 19.35
C ALA A 205 17.36 -9.30 19.00
N TRP A 206 17.02 -8.17 18.38
CA TRP A 206 17.95 -7.08 18.07
C TRP A 206 18.12 -6.08 19.23
N GLY A 207 17.37 -6.24 20.32
CA GLY A 207 17.45 -5.34 21.47
C GLY A 207 16.95 -3.93 21.16
N GLU A 208 15.96 -3.80 20.25
CA GLU A 208 15.37 -2.47 19.96
C GLU A 208 14.74 -1.88 21.23
N PRO A 209 14.90 -0.56 21.48
CA PRO A 209 14.35 0.08 22.66
C PRO A 209 12.82 0.00 22.67
N LEU A 210 12.26 -0.16 23.87
CA LEU A 210 10.81 -0.14 24.04
C LEU A 210 10.27 1.26 23.70
N PRO A 211 9.16 1.34 22.95
CA PRO A 211 8.55 2.61 22.60
C PRO A 211 7.90 3.26 23.84
N THR A 212 7.81 4.58 23.83
CA THR A 212 6.95 5.27 24.81
C THR A 212 5.49 4.86 24.57
N LEU A 213 4.67 4.93 25.63
CA LEU A 213 3.25 4.58 25.51
C LEU A 213 2.53 5.39 24.42
N THR A 214 2.85 6.68 24.30
CA THR A 214 2.28 7.56 23.27
C THR A 214 2.64 7.11 21.86
N ALA A 215 3.92 6.79 21.60
CA ALA A 215 4.36 6.29 20.31
C ALA A 215 3.74 4.92 19.98
N ALA A 216 3.70 4.01 20.99
CA ALA A 216 3.10 2.70 20.83
C ALA A 216 1.60 2.78 20.48
N LEU A 217 0.82 3.55 21.23
CA LEU A 217 -0.61 3.75 20.96
C LEU A 217 -0.84 4.48 19.64
N GLY A 218 0.00 5.47 19.30
CA GLY A 218 -0.07 6.18 18.04
C GLY A 218 0.19 5.27 16.85
N LEU A 219 1.28 4.50 16.85
CA LEU A 219 1.60 3.56 15.77
C LEU A 219 0.58 2.42 15.67
N PHE A 220 0.10 1.91 16.80
CA PHE A 220 -0.99 0.92 16.82
C PHE A 220 -2.26 1.48 16.18
N ALA A 221 -2.66 2.72 16.50
CA ALA A 221 -3.82 3.38 15.92
C ALA A 221 -3.63 3.64 14.41
N VAL A 222 -2.43 4.06 13.98
CA VAL A 222 -2.09 4.19 12.56
C VAL A 222 -2.16 2.83 11.84
N GLY A 223 -1.67 1.77 12.47
CA GLY A 223 -1.79 0.41 11.95
C GLY A 223 -3.24 -0.05 11.83
N ALA A 224 -4.05 0.17 12.85
CA ALA A 224 -5.47 -0.15 12.84
C ALA A 224 -6.22 0.60 11.72
N THR A 225 -5.95 1.88 11.55
CA THR A 225 -6.66 2.72 10.55
C THR A 225 -6.06 2.59 9.16
N GLY A 226 -4.75 2.81 9.00
CA GLY A 226 -4.07 2.87 7.71
C GLY A 226 -3.83 1.51 7.06
N TYR A 227 -3.63 0.46 7.85
CA TYR A 227 -3.35 -0.89 7.36
C TYR A 227 -4.54 -1.85 7.57
N GLY A 228 -5.26 -1.75 8.67
CA GLY A 228 -6.42 -2.60 8.95
C GLY A 228 -7.71 -2.09 8.31
N LEU A 229 -8.19 -0.93 8.75
CA LEU A 229 -9.47 -0.37 8.29
C LEU A 229 -9.43 0.06 6.82
N SER A 230 -8.31 0.64 6.37
CA SER A 230 -8.09 0.98 4.96
C SER A 230 -8.27 -0.25 4.06
N LEU A 231 -7.60 -1.37 4.37
CA LEU A 231 -7.72 -2.60 3.62
C LEU A 231 -9.16 -3.15 3.64
N ARG A 232 -9.82 -3.07 4.79
CA ARG A 232 -11.24 -3.46 4.87
C ARG A 232 -12.13 -2.62 3.95
N PHE A 233 -11.97 -1.30 3.95
CA PHE A 233 -12.74 -0.42 3.08
C PHE A 233 -12.41 -0.67 1.61
N TYR A 234 -11.16 -0.93 1.29
CA TYR A 234 -10.72 -1.31 -0.05
C TYR A 234 -11.45 -2.57 -0.55
N LEU A 235 -11.49 -3.63 0.26
CA LEU A 235 -12.18 -4.88 -0.09
C LEU A 235 -13.70 -4.70 -0.21
N LEU A 236 -14.32 -3.91 0.67
CA LEU A 236 -15.75 -3.57 0.57
C LEU A 236 -16.04 -2.72 -0.68
N ALA A 237 -15.14 -1.81 -1.02
CA ALA A 237 -15.24 -1.01 -2.25
C ALA A 237 -15.16 -1.91 -3.49
N GLN A 238 -14.23 -2.86 -3.53
CA GLN A 238 -14.11 -3.81 -4.65
C GLN A 238 -15.40 -4.59 -4.90
N ARG A 239 -16.09 -4.99 -3.86
CA ARG A 239 -17.38 -5.70 -3.97
C ARG A 239 -18.52 -4.82 -4.48
N ALA A 240 -18.54 -3.53 -4.11
CA ALA A 240 -19.60 -2.61 -4.46
C ALA A 240 -19.36 -1.83 -5.76
N PHE A 241 -18.10 -1.61 -6.13
CA PHE A 241 -17.68 -0.70 -7.18
C PHE A 241 -16.84 -1.39 -8.27
N GLY A 242 -16.40 -2.62 -8.02
CA GLY A 242 -15.51 -3.38 -8.88
C GLY A 242 -14.03 -3.17 -8.55
N ALA A 243 -13.20 -4.18 -8.83
CA ALA A 243 -11.78 -4.18 -8.48
C ALA A 243 -11.00 -3.09 -9.23
N ALA A 244 -11.24 -2.95 -10.53
CA ALA A 244 -10.56 -1.96 -11.37
C ALA A 244 -10.81 -0.53 -10.91
N ARG A 245 -12.09 -0.17 -10.68
CA ARG A 245 -12.47 1.18 -10.22
C ARG A 245 -11.95 1.48 -8.81
N THR A 246 -11.97 0.49 -7.93
CA THR A 246 -11.43 0.63 -6.57
C THR A 246 -9.92 0.86 -6.61
N GLY A 247 -9.18 0.06 -7.39
CA GLY A 247 -7.74 0.23 -7.60
C GLY A 247 -7.40 1.59 -8.18
N SER A 248 -8.23 2.09 -9.11
CA SER A 248 -8.11 3.42 -9.69
C SER A 248 -8.13 4.54 -8.66
N VAL A 249 -9.11 4.52 -7.76
CA VAL A 249 -9.22 5.51 -6.69
C VAL A 249 -8.08 5.33 -5.68
N PHE A 250 -7.74 4.10 -5.33
CA PHE A 250 -6.69 3.80 -4.37
C PHE A 250 -5.29 4.22 -4.86
N ALA A 251 -5.04 4.23 -6.16
CA ALA A 251 -3.78 4.67 -6.76
C ALA A 251 -3.41 6.14 -6.44
N PHE A 252 -4.35 6.92 -5.93
CA PHE A 252 -4.08 8.28 -5.43
C PHE A 252 -3.55 8.32 -3.99
N ALA A 253 -3.56 7.22 -3.26
CA ALA A 253 -3.08 7.18 -1.87
C ALA A 253 -1.65 7.73 -1.68
N PRO A 254 -0.64 7.39 -2.51
CA PRO A 254 0.69 7.96 -2.41
C PRO A 254 0.73 9.48 -2.56
N PHE A 255 -0.10 10.05 -3.43
CA PHE A 255 -0.19 11.51 -3.63
C PHE A 255 -0.83 12.21 -2.43
N ILE A 256 -1.83 11.57 -1.79
CA ILE A 256 -2.40 12.04 -0.52
C ILE A 256 -1.32 12.05 0.56
N GLY A 257 -0.51 10.98 0.65
CA GLY A 257 0.60 10.90 1.60
C GLY A 257 1.63 12.01 1.39
N ALA A 258 2.04 12.25 0.15
CA ALA A 258 2.96 13.34 -0.18
C ALA A 258 2.37 14.71 0.18
N ALA A 259 1.11 14.96 -0.15
CA ALA A 259 0.41 16.21 0.20
C ALA A 259 0.35 16.43 1.72
N VAL A 260 0.07 15.38 2.49
CA VAL A 260 0.06 15.44 3.96
C VAL A 260 1.47 15.69 4.52
N ALA A 261 2.52 15.07 3.95
CA ALA A 261 3.91 15.33 4.34
C ALA A 261 4.28 16.82 4.14
N PHE A 262 3.88 17.40 3.00
CA PHE A 262 4.02 18.86 2.78
C PHE A 262 3.19 19.68 3.78
N GLY A 263 1.97 19.27 4.07
CA GLY A 263 1.12 19.90 5.09
C GLY A 263 1.77 19.86 6.47
N PHE A 264 2.54 18.85 6.75
CA PHE A 264 3.33 18.72 7.98
C PHE A 264 4.60 19.56 8.01
N GLY A 265 4.87 20.33 6.96
CA GLY A 265 5.96 21.30 6.92
C GLY A 265 7.22 20.79 6.22
N GLU A 266 7.18 19.65 5.55
CA GLU A 266 8.28 19.28 4.65
C GLU A 266 8.42 20.32 3.55
N ARG A 267 9.67 20.80 3.31
CA ARG A 267 9.99 21.83 2.31
C ARG A 267 11.09 21.40 1.35
N SER A 268 11.54 20.16 1.45
CA SER A 268 12.66 19.62 0.66
C SER A 268 12.29 19.20 -0.76
N ALA A 269 11.26 19.81 -1.37
CA ALA A 269 10.87 19.50 -2.73
C ALA A 269 11.84 20.10 -3.73
N GLY A 270 12.77 19.29 -4.25
CA GLY A 270 13.55 19.62 -5.42
C GLY A 270 12.70 19.58 -6.71
N TRP A 271 13.20 20.22 -7.78
CA TRP A 271 12.51 20.17 -9.08
C TRP A 271 12.41 18.75 -9.64
N LEU A 272 13.40 17.88 -9.36
CA LEU A 272 13.38 16.47 -9.75
C LEU A 272 12.26 15.69 -9.03
N MET A 273 12.02 15.99 -7.76
CA MET A 273 10.91 15.41 -7.01
C MET A 273 9.55 15.81 -7.62
N LEU A 274 9.39 17.08 -7.99
CA LEU A 274 8.17 17.56 -8.66
C LEU A 274 7.98 16.88 -10.02
N LEU A 275 9.05 16.80 -10.82
CA LEU A 275 9.03 16.09 -12.10
C LEU A 275 8.67 14.61 -11.91
N GLY A 276 9.30 13.95 -10.95
CA GLY A 276 9.01 12.55 -10.59
C GLY A 276 7.55 12.33 -10.22
N GLY A 277 7.01 13.18 -9.35
CA GLY A 277 5.60 13.15 -8.96
C GLY A 277 4.64 13.36 -10.15
N LEU A 278 4.94 14.28 -11.06
CA LEU A 278 4.14 14.52 -12.26
C LEU A 278 4.19 13.34 -13.23
N LEU A 279 5.37 12.75 -13.46
CA LEU A 279 5.52 11.55 -14.28
C LEU A 279 4.73 10.36 -13.69
N MET A 280 4.82 10.16 -12.38
CA MET A 280 4.05 9.12 -11.68
C MET A 280 2.55 9.37 -11.77
N LEU A 281 2.11 10.62 -11.59
CA LEU A 281 0.70 10.97 -11.74
C LEU A 281 0.21 10.70 -13.17
N ALA A 282 0.97 11.09 -14.19
CA ALA A 282 0.67 10.80 -15.58
C ALA A 282 0.60 9.28 -15.85
N GLY A 283 1.52 8.50 -15.29
CA GLY A 283 1.51 7.03 -15.36
C GLY A 283 0.27 6.43 -14.74
N VAL A 284 -0.10 6.86 -13.53
CA VAL A 284 -1.34 6.43 -12.86
C VAL A 284 -2.56 6.78 -13.71
N LEU A 285 -2.69 8.01 -14.17
CA LEU A 285 -3.82 8.45 -15.00
C LEU A 285 -3.92 7.66 -16.32
N LEU A 286 -2.79 7.36 -16.94
CA LEU A 286 -2.76 6.56 -18.17
C LEU A 286 -3.20 5.12 -17.91
N HIS A 287 -2.74 4.51 -16.81
CA HIS A 287 -3.16 3.17 -16.39
C HIS A 287 -4.66 3.11 -16.09
N LEU A 288 -5.22 4.17 -15.49
CA LEU A 288 -6.65 4.27 -15.20
C LEU A 288 -7.52 4.39 -16.45
N ALA A 289 -7.05 5.12 -17.45
CA ALA A 289 -7.79 5.31 -18.71
C ALA A 289 -8.04 4.00 -19.46
N GLU A 290 -7.21 2.96 -19.22
CA GLU A 290 -7.35 1.64 -19.84
C GLU A 290 -8.45 0.79 -19.18
N SER A 291 -8.52 0.81 -17.84
CA SER A 291 -9.52 0.02 -17.12
C SER A 291 -10.96 0.35 -17.51
N HIS A 292 -11.21 1.56 -18.02
CA HIS A 292 -12.51 1.99 -18.54
C HIS A 292 -12.77 1.50 -19.99
N GLY A 293 -11.73 1.21 -20.78
CA GLY A 293 -11.85 0.75 -22.16
C GLY A 293 -12.32 -0.71 -22.30
N HIS A 294 -11.96 -1.56 -21.36
CA HIS A 294 -12.33 -2.99 -21.37
C HIS A 294 -13.75 -3.25 -20.83
N GLU A 295 -14.29 -2.41 -19.93
CA GLU A 295 -15.64 -2.56 -19.41
C GLU A 295 -16.74 -2.35 -20.47
N HIS A 296 -16.48 -1.51 -21.50
CA HIS A 296 -17.42 -1.27 -22.59
C HIS A 296 -17.38 -2.31 -23.73
N ALA A 297 -16.36 -3.20 -23.75
CA ALA A 297 -16.22 -4.22 -24.78
C ALA A 297 -16.92 -5.55 -24.46
N HIS A 298 -17.45 -5.71 -23.26
CA HIS A 298 -18.13 -6.94 -22.79
C HIS A 298 -19.62 -6.78 -22.51
N ASP A 299 -20.27 -5.71 -23.00
CA ASP A 299 -21.73 -5.61 -22.98
C ASP A 299 -22.26 -6.17 -24.32
N PRO A 300 -22.73 -7.44 -24.41
CA PRO A 300 -23.42 -7.93 -25.61
C PRO A 300 -24.83 -7.36 -25.61
N LEU A 301 -25.21 -6.79 -26.73
CA LEU A 301 -26.55 -6.35 -27.10
C LEU A 301 -27.58 -7.47 -26.91
#